data_2092aa20506056ea83a96ef3986db180
#
_entry.id   2092aa20506056ea83a96ef3986db180
#
_cell.length_a   1.000
_cell.length_b   1.000
_cell.length_c   1.000
_cell.angle_alpha   90.00
_cell.angle_beta   90.00
_cell.angle_gamma   90.00
#
_symmetry.space_group_name_H-M   'P 1'
#
loop_
_entity.id
_entity.type
_entity.pdbx_description
1 polymer ?
#
loop_
_entity_poly.entity_id
_entity_poly.type
_entity_poly.pdbx_seq_one_letter_code
_entity_poly.pdbx_strand_id
1 'polypeptide(L)'
;MLSVKNLRAQVAGKEILKGIDLEVKAGEVHAIMGPNGSGKSTLASVLAGNEKFTVTGGEATFLEQDLLSLPIEERACMGLFLGFQYPVEIPGVSMANFMKMAVNEQRKFRGEKPLAPAEFLKLVREKSAIVELDSKLISRSVNEGFSGGEKKKNEIFQMAMLEPKLAILDETDSGLDIDALRIVGTGVTKLHRSDNATIVITHYQRLLDLSLIHISEPTRRVVI
;
A
#
# COMPACT_ATOMS: atom_id res chain seq x y z
N MET A 1 -11.66 -11.05 -0.55
CA MET A 1 -10.58 -10.16 -1.03
C MET A 1 -9.20 -10.78 -0.76
N LEU A 2 -8.74 -10.80 0.49
CA LEU A 2 -7.52 -11.49 0.93
C LEU A 2 -7.87 -12.55 1.97
N SER A 3 -7.33 -13.76 1.82
CA SER A 3 -7.41 -14.82 2.83
C SER A 3 -6.01 -15.39 3.06
N VAL A 4 -5.58 -15.40 4.30
CA VAL A 4 -4.29 -15.94 4.75
C VAL A 4 -4.58 -17.00 5.80
N LYS A 5 -4.00 -18.19 5.64
CA LYS A 5 -4.21 -19.32 6.56
C LYS A 5 -2.88 -19.94 6.96
N ASN A 6 -2.64 -19.99 8.26
CA ASN A 6 -1.47 -20.58 8.87
C ASN A 6 -0.15 -20.19 8.18
N LEU A 7 -0.03 -18.91 7.73
CA LEU A 7 1.12 -18.43 6.97
C LEU A 7 2.37 -18.43 7.82
N ARG A 8 3.42 -19.11 7.33
CA ARG A 8 4.73 -19.21 7.96
C ARG A 8 5.79 -18.69 7.03
N ALA A 9 6.70 -17.90 7.55
CA ALA A 9 7.81 -17.37 6.76
C ALA A 9 9.06 -17.15 7.62
N GLN A 10 10.21 -17.24 6.96
CA GLN A 10 11.51 -17.06 7.58
C GLN A 10 12.38 -16.08 6.78
N VAL A 11 13.38 -15.54 7.46
CA VAL A 11 14.48 -14.76 6.87
C VAL A 11 15.80 -15.26 7.44
N ALA A 12 16.77 -15.53 6.58
CA ALA A 12 18.09 -16.07 6.96
C ALA A 12 17.99 -17.28 7.94
N GLY A 13 17.06 -18.19 7.70
CA GLY A 13 16.84 -19.38 8.52
C GLY A 13 16.10 -19.15 9.85
N LYS A 14 15.74 -17.91 10.18
CA LYS A 14 14.97 -17.59 11.37
C LYS A 14 13.49 -17.43 11.04
N GLU A 15 12.64 -18.26 11.63
CA GLU A 15 11.18 -18.13 11.49
C GLU A 15 10.68 -16.86 12.15
N ILE A 16 9.94 -16.04 11.38
CA ILE A 16 9.33 -14.80 11.85
C ILE A 16 7.81 -14.93 11.91
N LEU A 17 7.17 -15.40 10.82
CA LEU A 17 5.74 -15.70 10.83
C LEU A 17 5.55 -17.16 11.23
N LYS A 18 4.74 -17.37 12.27
CA LYS A 18 4.61 -18.67 12.97
C LYS A 18 3.21 -19.27 12.83
N GLY A 19 2.52 -18.97 11.75
CA GLY A 19 1.16 -19.42 11.51
C GLY A 19 0.15 -18.29 11.69
N ILE A 20 0.13 -17.33 10.77
CA ILE A 20 -0.77 -16.18 10.79
C ILE A 20 -2.04 -16.52 10.02
N ASP A 21 -3.18 -16.23 10.63
CA ASP A 21 -4.50 -16.26 10.01
C ASP A 21 -5.05 -14.86 9.90
N LEU A 22 -5.46 -14.46 8.69
CA LEU A 22 -6.02 -13.13 8.41
C LEU A 22 -7.02 -13.22 7.27
N GLU A 23 -8.22 -12.68 7.47
CA GLU A 23 -9.23 -12.54 6.43
C GLU A 23 -9.61 -11.06 6.29
N VAL A 24 -9.53 -10.53 5.06
CA VAL A 24 -9.91 -9.15 4.74
C VAL A 24 -10.89 -9.17 3.58
N LYS A 25 -12.07 -8.59 3.78
CA LYS A 25 -13.12 -8.48 2.77
C LYS A 25 -13.01 -7.15 2.03
N ALA A 26 -13.68 -7.06 0.88
CA ALA A 26 -13.87 -5.78 0.21
C ALA A 26 -14.67 -4.82 1.10
N GLY A 27 -14.31 -3.53 1.08
CA GLY A 27 -14.90 -2.51 1.93
C GLY A 27 -14.35 -2.49 3.37
N GLU A 28 -13.42 -3.36 3.73
CA GLU A 28 -12.89 -3.39 5.10
C GLU A 28 -11.56 -2.62 5.22
N VAL A 29 -11.37 -2.02 6.39
CA VAL A 29 -10.08 -1.47 6.84
C VAL A 29 -9.63 -2.24 8.07
N HIS A 30 -8.48 -2.90 7.97
CA HIS A 30 -7.89 -3.68 9.06
C HIS A 30 -6.69 -2.95 9.64
N ALA A 31 -6.67 -2.79 10.96
CA ALA A 31 -5.51 -2.29 11.67
C ALA A 31 -4.74 -3.47 12.29
N ILE A 32 -3.48 -3.65 11.87
CA ILE A 32 -2.58 -4.62 12.47
C ILE A 32 -1.70 -3.90 13.49
N MET A 33 -1.80 -4.31 14.73
CA MET A 33 -1.05 -3.75 15.85
C MET A 33 -0.26 -4.84 16.58
N GLY A 34 0.82 -4.47 17.24
CA GLY A 34 1.65 -5.39 18.01
C GLY A 34 3.01 -4.77 18.32
N PRO A 35 3.81 -5.38 19.22
CA PRO A 35 5.13 -4.87 19.56
C PRO A 35 6.10 -4.90 18.39
N ASN A 36 7.22 -4.17 18.51
CA ASN A 36 8.30 -4.23 17.53
C ASN A 36 8.85 -5.65 17.46
N GLY A 37 9.12 -6.12 16.22
CA GLY A 37 9.63 -7.46 15.98
C GLY A 37 8.58 -8.58 16.02
N SER A 38 7.27 -8.26 16.14
CA SER A 38 6.21 -9.29 16.11
C SER A 38 5.93 -9.86 14.70
N GLY A 39 6.50 -9.28 13.64
CA GLY A 39 6.36 -9.80 12.28
C GLY A 39 5.39 -9.01 11.37
N LYS A 40 4.86 -7.86 11.82
CA LYS A 40 3.92 -7.05 11.03
C LYS A 40 4.44 -6.65 9.65
N SER A 41 5.61 -6.01 9.61
CA SER A 41 6.27 -5.62 8.33
C SER A 41 6.73 -6.83 7.53
N THR A 42 7.02 -7.96 8.20
CA THR A 42 7.31 -9.22 7.54
C THR A 42 6.07 -9.75 6.82
N LEU A 43 4.90 -9.70 7.46
CA LEU A 43 3.65 -10.08 6.82
C LEU A 43 3.38 -9.24 5.57
N ALA A 44 3.48 -7.90 5.68
CA ALA A 44 3.33 -6.99 4.55
C ALA A 44 4.30 -7.33 3.40
N SER A 45 5.57 -7.54 3.72
CA SER A 45 6.62 -7.88 2.76
C SER A 45 6.39 -9.23 2.07
N VAL A 46 5.98 -10.25 2.81
CA VAL A 46 5.67 -11.59 2.26
C VAL A 46 4.47 -11.52 1.32
N LEU A 47 3.41 -10.82 1.70
CA LEU A 47 2.23 -10.64 0.86
C LEU A 47 2.56 -9.85 -0.42
N ALA A 48 3.46 -8.87 -0.33
CA ALA A 48 3.93 -8.12 -1.48
C ALA A 48 4.92 -8.89 -2.37
N GLY A 49 5.45 -10.05 -1.93
CA GLY A 49 6.34 -10.88 -2.73
C GLY A 49 7.83 -10.57 -2.56
N ASN A 50 8.24 -9.98 -1.44
CA ASN A 50 9.65 -9.68 -1.19
C ASN A 50 10.48 -10.97 -1.03
N GLU A 51 11.38 -11.22 -1.97
CA GLU A 51 12.21 -12.42 -2.09
C GLU A 51 13.20 -12.64 -0.92
N LYS A 52 13.39 -11.64 -0.05
CA LYS A 52 14.20 -11.81 1.17
C LYS A 52 13.58 -12.78 2.16
N PHE A 53 12.26 -12.99 2.06
CA PHE A 53 11.52 -13.88 2.94
C PHE A 53 11.17 -15.17 2.21
N THR A 54 11.42 -16.30 2.85
CA THR A 54 11.03 -17.61 2.35
C THR A 54 9.77 -18.08 3.05
N VAL A 55 8.71 -18.31 2.31
CA VAL A 55 7.48 -18.93 2.83
C VAL A 55 7.78 -20.41 3.12
N THR A 56 7.51 -20.84 4.34
CA THR A 56 7.78 -22.22 4.81
C THR A 56 6.50 -23.01 5.01
N GLY A 57 5.34 -22.40 4.93
CA GLY A 57 4.05 -23.06 5.06
C GLY A 57 2.87 -22.10 5.06
N GLY A 58 1.67 -22.67 5.01
CA GLY A 58 0.43 -21.92 4.94
C GLY A 58 0.02 -21.51 3.53
N GLU A 59 -1.06 -20.78 3.44
CA GLU A 59 -1.68 -20.36 2.18
C GLU A 59 -2.01 -18.87 2.24
N ALA A 60 -1.96 -18.20 1.10
CA ALA A 60 -2.49 -16.84 0.94
C ALA A 60 -3.17 -16.72 -0.42
N THR A 61 -4.43 -16.31 -0.42
CA THR A 61 -5.19 -16.07 -1.66
C THR A 61 -5.60 -14.60 -1.74
N PHE A 62 -5.46 -14.01 -2.93
CA PHE A 62 -5.90 -12.66 -3.23
C PHE A 62 -6.75 -12.66 -4.49
N LEU A 63 -7.99 -12.14 -4.40
CA LEU A 63 -8.97 -12.20 -5.50
C LEU A 63 -9.13 -13.63 -6.07
N GLU A 64 -9.20 -14.61 -5.17
CA GLU A 64 -9.37 -16.04 -5.47
C GLU A 64 -8.17 -16.71 -6.17
N GLN A 65 -7.05 -16.02 -6.32
CA GLN A 65 -5.81 -16.57 -6.86
C GLN A 65 -4.80 -16.86 -5.75
N ASP A 66 -3.98 -17.89 -5.93
CA ASP A 66 -2.86 -18.20 -5.01
C ASP A 66 -1.81 -17.10 -5.09
N LEU A 67 -1.83 -16.20 -4.09
CA LEU A 67 -0.93 -15.05 -4.04
C LEU A 67 0.54 -15.46 -3.94
N LEU A 68 0.83 -16.56 -3.27
CA LEU A 68 2.21 -16.97 -2.99
C LEU A 68 2.94 -17.48 -4.25
N SER A 69 2.19 -17.99 -5.22
CA SER A 69 2.74 -18.46 -6.50
C SER A 69 2.99 -17.33 -7.52
N LEU A 70 2.41 -16.13 -7.30
CA LEU A 70 2.50 -15.03 -8.24
C LEU A 70 3.80 -14.24 -8.08
N PRO A 71 4.46 -13.83 -9.19
CA PRO A 71 5.56 -12.89 -9.14
C PRO A 71 5.10 -11.50 -8.66
N ILE A 72 6.04 -10.72 -8.16
CA ILE A 72 5.75 -9.41 -7.52
C ILE A 72 5.04 -8.43 -8.45
N GLU A 73 5.41 -8.40 -9.72
CA GLU A 73 4.80 -7.55 -10.75
C GLU A 73 3.35 -7.91 -11.03
N GLU A 74 3.01 -9.20 -11.01
CA GLU A 74 1.63 -9.65 -11.20
C GLU A 74 0.76 -9.29 -10.00
N ARG A 75 1.28 -9.45 -8.77
CA ARG A 75 0.58 -9.00 -7.56
C ARG A 75 0.24 -7.51 -7.63
N ALA A 76 1.22 -6.69 -8.07
CA ALA A 76 1.03 -5.24 -8.23
C ALA A 76 0.00 -4.93 -9.34
N CYS A 77 0.04 -5.62 -10.47
CA CYS A 77 -0.91 -5.45 -11.57
C CYS A 77 -2.34 -5.88 -11.21
N MET A 78 -2.49 -6.90 -10.36
CA MET A 78 -3.77 -7.31 -9.80
C MET A 78 -4.35 -6.28 -8.83
N GLY A 79 -3.55 -5.31 -8.39
CA GLY A 79 -3.98 -4.23 -7.51
C GLY A 79 -3.57 -4.40 -6.04
N LEU A 80 -2.51 -5.14 -5.75
CA LEU A 80 -1.87 -5.11 -4.44
C LEU A 80 -0.88 -3.95 -4.39
N PHE A 81 -1.03 -3.07 -3.41
CA PHE A 81 -0.15 -1.92 -3.17
C PHE A 81 0.49 -2.04 -1.80
N LEU A 82 1.81 -1.81 -1.73
CA LEU A 82 2.54 -1.74 -0.47
C LEU A 82 3.08 -0.32 -0.29
N GLY A 83 2.59 0.37 0.74
CA GLY A 83 3.20 1.59 1.27
C GLY A 83 4.34 1.21 2.23
N PHE A 84 5.53 1.72 1.95
CA PHE A 84 6.73 1.38 2.70
C PHE A 84 6.91 2.25 3.94
N GLN A 85 7.44 1.68 5.01
CA GLN A 85 7.89 2.45 6.17
C GLN A 85 8.85 3.58 5.77
N TYR A 86 9.80 3.26 4.88
CA TYR A 86 10.75 4.21 4.29
C TYR A 86 10.60 4.19 2.76
N PRO A 87 9.89 5.17 2.16
CA PRO A 87 9.73 5.24 0.71
C PRO A 87 11.07 5.34 -0.02
N VAL A 88 11.25 4.47 -1.02
CA VAL A 88 12.49 4.37 -1.80
C VAL A 88 12.66 5.59 -2.70
N GLU A 89 13.90 6.06 -2.84
CA GLU A 89 14.27 7.08 -3.81
C GLU A 89 14.72 6.41 -5.11
N ILE A 90 14.28 6.97 -6.25
CA ILE A 90 14.68 6.49 -7.59
C ILE A 90 15.27 7.68 -8.36
N PRO A 91 16.59 7.93 -8.22
CA PRO A 91 17.24 9.05 -8.89
C PRO A 91 17.12 8.93 -10.42
N GLY A 92 16.93 10.07 -11.08
CA GLY A 92 16.85 10.14 -12.55
C GLY A 92 15.52 9.69 -13.16
N VAL A 93 14.59 9.13 -12.39
CA VAL A 93 13.25 8.76 -12.87
C VAL A 93 12.21 9.73 -12.30
N SER A 94 11.63 10.58 -13.15
CA SER A 94 10.60 11.51 -12.67
C SER A 94 9.35 10.78 -12.18
N MET A 95 8.67 11.34 -11.18
CA MET A 95 7.42 10.78 -10.65
C MET A 95 6.37 10.63 -11.76
N ALA A 96 6.27 11.59 -12.68
CA ALA A 96 5.34 11.50 -13.80
C ALA A 96 5.63 10.29 -14.69
N ASN A 97 6.89 10.04 -15.05
CA ASN A 97 7.28 8.90 -15.89
C ASN A 97 7.05 7.58 -15.15
N PHE A 98 7.43 7.50 -13.87
CA PHE A 98 7.20 6.33 -13.03
C PHE A 98 5.71 5.96 -12.99
N MET A 99 4.85 6.93 -12.66
CA MET A 99 3.41 6.69 -12.59
C MET A 99 2.78 6.36 -13.94
N LYS A 100 3.25 7.00 -15.02
CA LYS A 100 2.76 6.69 -16.37
C LYS A 100 3.05 5.23 -16.74
N MET A 101 4.23 4.75 -16.45
CA MET A 101 4.59 3.35 -16.70
C MET A 101 3.76 2.40 -15.83
N ALA A 102 3.67 2.65 -14.53
CA ALA A 102 2.95 1.79 -13.60
C ALA A 102 1.45 1.69 -13.94
N VAL A 103 0.78 2.81 -14.21
CA VAL A 103 -0.64 2.84 -14.61
C VAL A 103 -0.84 2.10 -15.94
N ASN A 104 0.04 2.31 -16.92
CA ASN A 104 -0.11 1.67 -18.21
C ASN A 104 0.16 0.16 -18.17
N GLU A 105 1.08 -0.33 -17.32
CA GLU A 105 1.28 -1.77 -17.12
C GLU A 105 0.08 -2.42 -16.44
N GLN A 106 -0.53 -1.78 -15.44
CA GLN A 106 -1.79 -2.27 -14.87
C GLN A 106 -2.91 -2.32 -15.91
N ARG A 107 -3.04 -1.30 -16.76
CA ARG A 107 -4.04 -1.27 -17.84
C ARG A 107 -3.81 -2.39 -18.85
N LYS A 108 -2.57 -2.58 -19.26
CA LYS A 108 -2.17 -3.66 -20.16
C LYS A 108 -2.48 -5.04 -19.58
N PHE A 109 -2.21 -5.25 -18.30
CA PHE A 109 -2.54 -6.49 -17.58
C PHE A 109 -4.06 -6.76 -17.61
N ARG A 110 -4.88 -5.72 -17.55
CA ARG A 110 -6.35 -5.80 -17.67
C ARG A 110 -6.86 -5.85 -19.12
N GLY A 111 -5.98 -5.87 -20.11
CA GLY A 111 -6.36 -5.85 -21.54
C GLY A 111 -6.84 -4.47 -22.04
N GLU A 112 -6.58 -3.41 -21.28
CA GLU A 112 -6.96 -2.04 -21.62
C GLU A 112 -5.86 -1.34 -22.44
N LYS A 113 -6.26 -0.33 -23.24
CA LYS A 113 -5.29 0.50 -23.97
C LYS A 113 -4.55 1.43 -23.02
N PRO A 114 -3.25 1.74 -23.27
CA PRO A 114 -2.53 2.76 -22.53
C PRO A 114 -3.25 4.12 -22.57
N LEU A 115 -3.12 4.91 -21.52
CA LEU A 115 -3.67 6.26 -21.46
C LEU A 115 -2.99 7.17 -22.50
N ALA A 116 -3.79 7.95 -23.23
CA ALA A 116 -3.27 9.04 -24.03
C ALA A 116 -2.60 10.12 -23.12
N PRO A 117 -1.60 10.86 -23.64
CA PRO A 117 -0.88 11.86 -22.81
C PRO A 117 -1.80 12.87 -22.12
N ALA A 118 -2.84 13.34 -22.79
CA ALA A 118 -3.80 14.29 -22.20
C ALA A 118 -4.64 13.68 -21.10
N GLU A 119 -5.07 12.42 -21.25
CA GLU A 119 -5.81 11.66 -20.23
C GLU A 119 -4.95 11.42 -18.99
N PHE A 120 -3.69 11.06 -19.21
CA PHE A 120 -2.74 10.87 -18.11
C PHE A 120 -2.52 12.18 -17.32
N LEU A 121 -2.31 13.31 -17.99
CA LEU A 121 -2.15 14.61 -17.34
C LEU A 121 -3.39 15.03 -16.56
N LYS A 122 -4.59 14.75 -17.10
CA LYS A 122 -5.84 14.97 -16.39
C LYS A 122 -5.91 14.13 -15.12
N LEU A 123 -5.62 12.83 -15.20
CA LEU A 123 -5.58 11.92 -14.08
C LEU A 123 -4.59 12.39 -12.99
N VAL A 124 -3.38 12.79 -13.39
CA VAL A 124 -2.37 13.33 -12.45
C VAL A 124 -2.91 14.54 -11.69
N ARG A 125 -3.55 15.50 -12.37
CA ARG A 125 -4.12 16.69 -11.74
C ARG A 125 -5.23 16.34 -10.75
N GLU A 126 -6.12 15.44 -11.12
CA GLU A 126 -7.23 15.01 -10.27
C GLU A 126 -6.70 14.30 -9.00
N LYS A 127 -5.74 13.38 -9.17
CA LYS A 127 -5.21 12.58 -8.04
C LYS A 127 -4.29 13.39 -7.13
N SER A 128 -3.48 14.29 -7.68
CA SER A 128 -2.63 15.18 -6.86
C SER A 128 -3.45 16.13 -5.98
N ALA A 129 -4.61 16.58 -6.44
CA ALA A 129 -5.52 17.42 -5.66
C ALA A 129 -6.10 16.69 -4.42
N ILE A 130 -6.28 15.36 -4.47
CA ILE A 130 -6.80 14.58 -3.33
C ILE A 130 -5.86 14.66 -2.13
N VAL A 131 -4.54 14.65 -2.38
CA VAL A 131 -3.49 14.58 -1.35
C VAL A 131 -2.74 15.90 -1.18
N GLU A 132 -3.18 16.95 -1.84
CA GLU A 132 -2.54 18.27 -1.79
C GLU A 132 -1.04 18.20 -2.12
N LEU A 133 -0.69 17.41 -3.15
CA LEU A 133 0.70 17.26 -3.61
C LEU A 133 1.08 18.45 -4.49
N ASP A 134 2.22 19.11 -4.18
CA ASP A 134 2.76 20.17 -5.03
C ASP A 134 3.10 19.61 -6.42
N SER A 135 2.56 20.26 -7.46
CA SER A 135 2.80 19.86 -8.86
C SER A 135 4.29 19.85 -9.25
N LYS A 136 5.12 20.64 -8.56
CA LYS A 136 6.58 20.64 -8.76
C LYS A 136 7.22 19.30 -8.41
N LEU A 137 6.67 18.55 -7.45
CA LEU A 137 7.18 17.24 -7.06
C LEU A 137 6.96 16.17 -8.15
N ILE A 138 5.93 16.34 -8.99
CA ILE A 138 5.59 15.39 -10.05
C ILE A 138 6.65 15.35 -11.15
N SER A 139 7.35 16.46 -11.39
CA SER A 139 8.43 16.54 -12.38
C SER A 139 9.80 16.11 -11.82
N ARG A 140 9.94 16.00 -10.49
CA ARG A 140 11.18 15.60 -9.84
C ARG A 140 11.34 14.06 -9.83
N SER A 141 12.56 13.61 -9.59
CA SER A 141 12.86 12.19 -9.36
C SER A 141 12.06 11.67 -8.17
N VAL A 142 11.64 10.39 -8.27
CA VAL A 142 10.83 9.74 -7.24
C VAL A 142 11.48 9.86 -5.87
N ASN A 143 10.84 10.58 -4.95
CA ASN A 143 11.25 10.78 -3.56
C ASN A 143 12.64 11.44 -3.33
N GLU A 144 13.40 11.76 -4.37
CA GLU A 144 14.75 12.30 -4.25
C GLU A 144 14.73 13.71 -3.64
N GLY A 145 15.33 13.83 -2.45
CA GLY A 145 15.37 15.08 -1.70
C GLY A 145 14.01 15.58 -1.21
N PHE A 146 13.02 14.70 -1.10
CA PHE A 146 11.73 15.02 -0.49
C PHE A 146 11.84 14.98 1.04
N SER A 147 11.15 15.88 1.72
CA SER A 147 10.94 15.77 3.16
C SER A 147 10.13 14.52 3.52
N GLY A 148 10.15 14.12 4.79
CA GLY A 148 9.37 12.96 5.25
C GLY A 148 7.88 13.10 4.91
N GLY A 149 7.29 14.26 5.16
CA GLY A 149 5.90 14.55 4.81
C GLY A 149 5.62 14.51 3.31
N GLU A 150 6.51 15.06 2.48
CA GLU A 150 6.38 15.00 1.02
C GLU A 150 6.48 13.56 0.50
N LYS A 151 7.39 12.73 1.06
CA LYS A 151 7.47 11.30 0.72
C LYS A 151 6.16 10.56 1.01
N LYS A 152 5.53 10.85 2.15
CA LYS A 152 4.26 10.20 2.51
C LYS A 152 3.09 10.72 1.68
N LYS A 153 2.99 12.02 1.42
CA LYS A 153 2.03 12.56 0.44
C LYS A 153 2.18 11.91 -0.93
N ASN A 154 3.43 11.74 -1.36
CA ASN A 154 3.75 11.09 -2.63
C ASN A 154 3.34 9.61 -2.65
N GLU A 155 3.50 8.89 -1.55
CA GLU A 155 3.03 7.50 -1.42
C GLU A 155 1.50 7.39 -1.54
N ILE A 156 0.76 8.28 -0.87
CA ILE A 156 -0.71 8.34 -1.01
C ILE A 156 -1.12 8.79 -2.42
N PHE A 157 -0.35 9.67 -3.07
CA PHE A 157 -0.55 10.02 -4.47
C PHE A 157 -0.38 8.80 -5.38
N GLN A 158 0.66 8.00 -5.18
CA GLN A 158 0.85 6.74 -5.92
C GLN A 158 -0.33 5.80 -5.73
N MET A 159 -0.79 5.64 -4.48
CA MET A 159 -1.99 4.84 -4.17
C MET A 159 -3.24 5.39 -4.90
N ALA A 160 -3.41 6.72 -4.93
CA ALA A 160 -4.52 7.35 -5.64
C ALA A 160 -4.47 7.13 -7.16
N MET A 161 -3.28 7.14 -7.76
CA MET A 161 -3.07 6.91 -9.19
C MET A 161 -3.33 5.46 -9.59
N LEU A 162 -2.91 4.50 -8.75
CA LEU A 162 -2.98 3.06 -9.03
C LEU A 162 -4.33 2.43 -8.65
N GLU A 163 -5.12 3.09 -7.80
CA GLU A 163 -6.44 2.62 -7.34
C GLU A 163 -6.45 1.13 -6.92
N PRO A 164 -5.61 0.74 -5.96
CA PRO A 164 -5.44 -0.66 -5.63
C PRO A 164 -6.74 -1.31 -5.13
N LYS A 165 -6.83 -2.64 -5.30
CA LYS A 165 -7.84 -3.48 -4.66
C LYS A 165 -7.51 -3.74 -3.20
N LEU A 166 -6.22 -3.90 -2.89
CA LEU A 166 -5.72 -4.04 -1.52
C LEU A 166 -4.51 -3.12 -1.32
N ALA A 167 -4.63 -2.16 -0.42
CA ALA A 167 -3.51 -1.35 0.04
C ALA A 167 -3.01 -1.89 1.39
N ILE A 168 -1.70 -2.13 1.52
CA ILE A 168 -1.03 -2.44 2.78
C ILE A 168 -0.13 -1.26 3.09
N LEU A 169 -0.39 -0.56 4.19
CA LEU A 169 0.35 0.62 4.63
C LEU A 169 1.18 0.25 5.85
N ASP A 170 2.51 0.09 5.66
CA ASP A 170 3.41 -0.35 6.72
C ASP A 170 4.05 0.85 7.42
N GLU A 171 3.61 1.11 8.68
CA GLU A 171 4.08 2.19 9.55
C GLU A 171 4.20 3.55 8.81
N THR A 172 3.22 3.86 7.95
CA THR A 172 3.21 5.11 7.16
C THR A 172 3.05 6.36 8.01
N ASP A 173 2.79 6.20 9.29
CA ASP A 173 2.64 7.23 10.32
C ASP A 173 3.93 7.48 11.13
N SER A 174 4.97 6.65 10.96
CA SER A 174 6.22 6.78 11.71
C SER A 174 7.00 8.04 11.34
N GLY A 175 7.35 8.85 12.35
CA GLY A 175 8.16 10.06 12.17
C GLY A 175 7.44 11.23 11.49
N LEU A 176 6.11 11.18 11.35
CA LEU A 176 5.31 12.26 10.80
C LEU A 176 4.88 13.26 11.87
N ASP A 177 4.81 14.52 11.47
CA ASP A 177 4.08 15.53 12.23
C ASP A 177 2.56 15.32 12.11
N ILE A 178 1.79 16.05 12.94
CA ILE A 178 0.33 15.90 12.99
C ILE A 178 -0.34 16.25 11.66
N ASP A 179 0.21 17.18 10.90
CA ASP A 179 -0.36 17.62 9.63
C ASP A 179 -0.15 16.57 8.55
N ALA A 180 1.04 15.99 8.44
CA ALA A 180 1.33 14.89 7.53
C ALA A 180 0.49 13.65 7.87
N LEU A 181 0.32 13.35 9.17
CA LEU A 181 -0.53 12.26 9.64
C LEU A 181 -2.00 12.45 9.21
N ARG A 182 -2.52 13.68 9.33
CA ARG A 182 -3.89 14.03 8.89
C ARG A 182 -4.05 13.84 7.38
N ILE A 183 -3.04 14.20 6.60
CA ILE A 183 -3.08 14.04 5.13
C ILE A 183 -3.13 12.56 4.75
N VAL A 184 -2.29 11.72 5.37
CA VAL A 184 -2.33 10.26 5.18
C VAL A 184 -3.70 9.72 5.53
N GLY A 185 -4.21 10.02 6.73
CA GLY A 185 -5.52 9.56 7.19
C GLY A 185 -6.67 10.00 6.26
N THR A 186 -6.68 11.29 5.88
CA THR A 186 -7.66 11.82 4.94
C THR A 186 -7.53 11.18 3.55
N GLY A 187 -6.31 10.94 3.08
CA GLY A 187 -6.04 10.26 1.82
C GLY A 187 -6.61 8.85 1.81
N VAL A 188 -6.32 8.05 2.84
CA VAL A 188 -6.87 6.70 2.99
C VAL A 188 -8.40 6.74 2.98
N THR A 189 -9.02 7.63 3.76
CA THR A 189 -10.49 7.77 3.82
C THR A 189 -11.09 8.13 2.46
N LYS A 190 -10.50 9.10 1.75
CA LYS A 190 -10.99 9.54 0.42
C LYS A 190 -10.81 8.46 -0.67
N LEU A 191 -9.82 7.59 -0.52
CA LEU A 191 -9.53 6.52 -1.48
C LEU A 191 -10.23 5.20 -1.13
N HIS A 192 -10.85 5.13 0.05
CA HIS A 192 -11.64 3.97 0.45
C HIS A 192 -12.91 3.85 -0.39
N ARG A 193 -13.21 2.63 -0.84
CA ARG A 193 -14.38 2.26 -1.63
C ARG A 193 -14.90 0.89 -1.17
N SER A 194 -16.15 0.58 -1.48
CA SER A 194 -16.76 -0.72 -1.15
C SER A 194 -16.11 -1.91 -1.89
N ASP A 195 -15.33 -1.65 -2.94
CA ASP A 195 -14.67 -2.67 -3.77
C ASP A 195 -13.16 -2.81 -3.54
N ASN A 196 -12.60 -2.03 -2.59
CA ASN A 196 -11.21 -2.14 -2.17
C ASN A 196 -11.10 -2.44 -0.68
N ALA A 197 -9.89 -2.75 -0.21
CA ALA A 197 -9.61 -2.93 1.20
C ALA A 197 -8.27 -2.28 1.56
N THR A 198 -8.10 -1.95 2.84
CA THR A 198 -6.85 -1.38 3.34
C THR A 198 -6.41 -2.10 4.61
N ILE A 199 -5.16 -2.51 4.65
CA ILE A 199 -4.48 -2.96 5.87
C ILE A 199 -3.55 -1.85 6.32
N VAL A 200 -3.71 -1.38 7.55
CA VAL A 200 -2.85 -0.37 8.16
C VAL A 200 -2.04 -1.02 9.27
N ILE A 201 -0.74 -1.07 9.12
CA ILE A 201 0.18 -1.47 10.18
C ILE A 201 0.63 -0.21 10.90
N THR A 202 0.31 -0.09 12.18
CA THR A 202 0.61 1.12 12.95
C THR A 202 0.86 0.80 14.42
N HIS A 203 1.67 1.62 15.07
CA HIS A 203 1.83 1.66 16.52
C HIS A 203 0.97 2.76 17.16
N TYR A 204 0.41 3.67 16.37
CA TYR A 204 -0.31 4.85 16.85
C TYR A 204 -1.81 4.71 16.68
N GLN A 205 -2.52 4.64 17.79
CA GLN A 205 -3.98 4.63 17.79
C GLN A 205 -4.56 5.91 17.15
N ARG A 206 -3.84 7.02 17.21
CA ARG A 206 -4.26 8.31 16.62
C ARG A 206 -4.48 8.26 15.12
N LEU A 207 -3.74 7.46 14.36
CA LEU A 207 -3.99 7.31 12.93
C LEU A 207 -5.35 6.69 12.68
N LEU A 208 -5.72 5.70 13.48
CA LEU A 208 -7.02 5.04 13.40
C LEU A 208 -8.15 6.02 13.74
N ASP A 209 -7.96 6.85 14.78
CA ASP A 209 -8.95 7.84 15.18
C ASP A 209 -9.13 8.95 14.12
N LEU A 210 -8.06 9.33 13.41
CA LEU A 210 -8.10 10.37 12.38
C LEU A 210 -8.64 9.88 11.03
N SER A 211 -8.42 8.61 10.67
CA SER A 211 -8.76 8.08 9.35
C SER A 211 -10.02 7.23 9.35
N LEU A 212 -10.40 6.62 10.49
CA LEU A 212 -11.42 5.57 10.54
C LEU A 212 -12.72 5.99 11.22
N ILE A 213 -12.78 7.20 11.84
CA ILE A 213 -14.00 7.72 12.51
C ILE A 213 -15.20 7.86 11.53
N HIS A 214 -14.93 7.94 10.24
CA HIS A 214 -15.97 8.15 9.21
C HIS A 214 -16.21 6.95 8.29
N ILE A 215 -15.50 5.83 8.50
CA ILE A 215 -15.76 4.60 7.74
C ILE A 215 -16.85 3.84 8.48
N SER A 216 -18.02 3.72 7.87
CA SER A 216 -19.23 3.08 8.43
C SER A 216 -19.14 1.57 8.58
N GLU A 217 -18.03 0.95 8.16
CA GLU A 217 -17.75 -0.47 8.28
C GLU A 217 -16.84 -0.76 9.50
N PRO A 218 -16.99 -1.91 10.15
CA PRO A 218 -16.23 -2.20 11.36
C PRO A 218 -14.74 -2.35 11.07
N THR A 219 -13.93 -1.49 11.69
CA THR A 219 -12.49 -1.67 11.73
C THR A 219 -12.16 -2.89 12.60
N ARG A 220 -11.57 -3.91 12.00
CA ARG A 220 -11.08 -5.07 12.75
C ARG A 220 -9.65 -4.83 13.22
N ARG A 221 -9.40 -4.98 14.51
CA ARG A 221 -8.06 -4.93 15.11
C ARG A 221 -7.52 -6.35 15.18
N VAL A 222 -6.39 -6.58 14.55
CA VAL A 222 -5.63 -7.84 14.64
C VAL A 222 -4.37 -7.57 15.45
N VAL A 223 -4.19 -8.29 16.56
CA VAL A 223 -2.97 -8.23 17.36
C VAL A 223 -2.10 -9.43 17.00
N ILE A 224 -0.89 -9.17 16.53
CA ILE A 224 0.10 -10.18 16.18
C ILE A 224 1.18 -10.25 17.27
#